data_a2d735c62b7448f999b2930cb0e70aea
#
_entry.id   a2d735c62b7448f999b2930cb0e70aea
#
_cell.length_a   1.000
_cell.length_b   1.000
_cell.length_c   1.000
_cell.angle_alpha   90.00
_cell.angle_beta   90.00
_cell.angle_gamma   90.00
#
_symmetry.space_group_name_H-M   'P 1'
#
loop_
_entity.id
_entity.type
_entity.pdbx_description
1 polymer ?
#
loop_
_entity_poly.entity_id
_entity_poly.type
_entity_poly.pdbx_seq_one_letter_code
_entity_poly.pdbx_strand_id
1 'polypeptide(L)'
;MKVVVFGLTVSSSWGNGHATLWRGLLKALIRRGHDVVFFERDAEYYSSNRDLHALEGGSLVIYPDWAAVAARAGRDVAEADVAIVTSYCPDAGMAERLVLDGARPLRVFYDLDTPVTLAALGSAAVRPAYVGPDGFAGYDLVLSYTGGPALDQLETRLGARRVAPLYGHVDPDLHRPVPRAESFAADLSYLGTYAADRQAAVESLFVAPARLRPERKFLIGGAQYPADFPWTENIFFVRHLPPPDHPAFFSSCRLTLNVTRRAMAEMGWCPSGRLFEAAACGAAILTDAWDGLDGFFAPGSEVLVARSTEDALAAVDLGEPELRRIAEAGRARVLAEHTSEHRARDFEAAVEAARAPADAGG
;
A
#
# COMPACT_ATOMS: atom_id res chain seq x y z
N MET A 1 -20.01 -4.81 -12.59
CA MET A 1 -19.63 -3.50 -13.16
C MET A 1 -18.42 -3.68 -14.07
N LYS A 2 -18.32 -2.88 -15.15
CA LYS A 2 -17.06 -2.73 -15.89
C LYS A 2 -16.23 -1.61 -15.22
N VAL A 3 -15.05 -1.97 -14.74
CA VAL A 3 -14.12 -1.07 -14.03
C VAL A 3 -12.87 -0.87 -14.89
N VAL A 4 -12.60 0.35 -15.29
CA VAL A 4 -11.42 0.72 -16.09
C VAL A 4 -10.45 1.49 -15.21
N VAL A 5 -9.18 1.08 -15.17
CA VAL A 5 -8.14 1.69 -14.34
C VAL A 5 -6.96 2.14 -15.20
N PHE A 6 -6.55 3.39 -15.03
CA PHE A 6 -5.30 3.94 -15.56
C PHE A 6 -4.32 4.11 -14.39
N GLY A 7 -3.32 3.25 -14.32
CA GLY A 7 -2.40 3.21 -13.17
C GLY A 7 -0.93 3.20 -13.55
N LEU A 8 -0.07 3.14 -12.52
CA LEU A 8 1.38 3.11 -12.70
C LEU A 8 1.82 1.77 -13.29
N THR A 9 1.73 0.71 -12.50
CA THR A 9 2.04 -0.66 -12.92
C THR A 9 1.42 -1.68 -11.96
N VAL A 10 0.90 -2.74 -12.52
CA VAL A 10 0.48 -3.96 -11.82
C VAL A 10 1.33 -5.14 -12.27
N SER A 11 1.98 -5.02 -13.44
CA SER A 11 2.78 -6.08 -14.04
C SER A 11 4.13 -6.29 -13.35
N SER A 12 4.64 -5.28 -12.62
CA SER A 12 5.90 -5.35 -11.89
C SER A 12 5.77 -4.93 -10.43
N SER A 13 6.21 -5.80 -9.53
CA SER A 13 6.33 -5.49 -8.10
C SER A 13 7.69 -4.88 -7.74
N TRP A 14 8.59 -4.74 -8.70
CA TRP A 14 9.95 -4.23 -8.49
C TRP A 14 9.94 -2.79 -7.97
N GLY A 15 10.39 -2.61 -6.70
CA GLY A 15 10.43 -1.29 -6.05
C GLY A 15 9.05 -0.61 -5.93
N ASN A 16 7.96 -1.36 -6.10
CA ASN A 16 6.60 -0.84 -6.17
C ASN A 16 5.64 -1.62 -5.26
N GLY A 17 5.43 -1.12 -4.04
CA GLY A 17 4.46 -1.69 -3.09
C GLY A 17 3.01 -1.60 -3.55
N HIS A 18 2.67 -0.68 -4.46
CA HIS A 18 1.32 -0.53 -4.98
C HIS A 18 0.90 -1.70 -5.89
N ALA A 19 1.86 -2.39 -6.54
CA ALA A 19 1.54 -3.52 -7.40
C ALA A 19 0.88 -4.67 -6.63
N THR A 20 1.39 -5.02 -5.45
CA THR A 20 0.80 -6.07 -4.59
C THR A 20 -0.61 -5.69 -4.14
N LEU A 21 -0.82 -4.42 -3.77
CA LEU A 21 -2.11 -3.86 -3.43
C LEU A 21 -3.10 -4.03 -4.61
N TRP A 22 -2.73 -3.53 -5.79
CA TRP A 22 -3.59 -3.62 -6.97
C TRP A 22 -3.91 -5.07 -7.32
N ARG A 23 -2.93 -5.98 -7.32
CA ARG A 23 -3.15 -7.39 -7.64
C ARG A 23 -4.20 -8.02 -6.75
N GLY A 24 -4.13 -7.77 -5.45
CA GLY A 24 -5.12 -8.27 -4.49
C GLY A 24 -6.50 -7.69 -4.73
N LEU A 25 -6.62 -6.37 -4.90
CA LEU A 25 -7.90 -5.69 -5.13
C LEU A 25 -8.55 -6.13 -6.45
N LEU A 26 -7.79 -6.14 -7.56
CA LEU A 26 -8.31 -6.53 -8.87
C LEU A 26 -8.77 -7.98 -8.88
N LYS A 27 -8.00 -8.90 -8.26
CA LYS A 27 -8.39 -10.31 -8.09
C LYS A 27 -9.70 -10.45 -7.31
N ALA A 28 -9.87 -9.68 -6.23
CA ALA A 28 -11.10 -9.71 -5.45
C ALA A 28 -12.29 -9.15 -6.24
N LEU A 29 -12.13 -8.03 -6.94
CA LEU A 29 -13.18 -7.46 -7.80
C LEU A 29 -13.60 -8.43 -8.92
N ILE A 30 -12.64 -9.08 -9.59
CA ILE A 30 -12.91 -10.08 -10.63
C ILE A 30 -13.68 -11.28 -10.05
N ARG A 31 -13.28 -11.79 -8.89
CA ARG A 31 -14.00 -12.88 -8.20
C ARG A 31 -15.44 -12.53 -7.83
N ARG A 32 -15.70 -11.24 -7.60
CA ARG A 32 -17.03 -10.69 -7.32
C ARG A 32 -17.84 -10.40 -8.58
N GLY A 33 -17.33 -10.79 -9.76
CA GLY A 33 -18.03 -10.69 -11.03
C GLY A 33 -17.92 -9.34 -11.72
N HIS A 34 -16.90 -8.51 -11.38
CA HIS A 34 -16.63 -7.30 -12.13
C HIS A 34 -15.74 -7.59 -13.33
N ASP A 35 -16.02 -6.91 -14.43
CA ASP A 35 -15.15 -6.85 -15.61
C ASP A 35 -14.10 -5.76 -15.39
N VAL A 36 -12.83 -6.15 -15.29
CA VAL A 36 -11.75 -5.25 -14.93
C VAL A 36 -10.76 -5.11 -16.08
N VAL A 37 -10.50 -3.85 -16.48
CA VAL A 37 -9.47 -3.50 -17.46
C VAL A 37 -8.45 -2.57 -16.81
N PHE A 38 -7.20 -2.99 -16.74
CA PHE A 38 -6.10 -2.19 -16.21
C PHE A 38 -5.18 -1.74 -17.35
N PHE A 39 -5.03 -0.44 -17.52
CA PHE A 39 -4.13 0.19 -18.48
C PHE A 39 -2.80 0.56 -17.78
N GLU A 40 -1.71 0.05 -18.32
CA GLU A 40 -0.35 0.26 -17.81
C GLU A 40 0.57 0.69 -18.97
N ARG A 41 1.24 1.85 -18.80
CA ARG A 41 2.28 2.26 -19.74
C ARG A 41 3.53 1.38 -19.57
N ASP A 42 4.07 0.91 -20.68
CA ASP A 42 5.31 0.13 -20.73
C ASP A 42 6.53 1.01 -20.41
N ALA A 43 6.82 1.18 -19.12
CA ALA A 43 7.98 1.94 -18.65
C ALA A 43 9.19 1.01 -18.52
N GLU A 44 10.34 1.39 -19.07
CA GLU A 44 11.58 0.60 -19.10
C GLU A 44 11.99 0.10 -17.71
N TYR A 45 11.84 0.94 -16.66
CA TYR A 45 12.14 0.59 -15.28
C TYR A 45 11.37 -0.65 -14.79
N TYR A 46 10.10 -0.80 -15.21
CA TYR A 46 9.24 -1.91 -14.80
C TYR A 46 9.28 -3.07 -15.77
N SER A 47 9.42 -2.81 -17.07
CA SER A 47 9.37 -3.84 -18.12
C SER A 47 10.43 -4.92 -17.96
N SER A 48 11.62 -4.53 -17.50
CA SER A 48 12.75 -5.43 -17.25
C SER A 48 12.53 -6.35 -16.03
N ASN A 49 11.56 -6.03 -15.17
CA ASN A 49 11.31 -6.73 -13.90
C ASN A 49 9.83 -7.16 -13.79
N ARG A 50 9.22 -7.54 -14.91
CA ARG A 50 7.85 -8.00 -14.94
C ARG A 50 7.71 -9.38 -14.32
N ASP A 51 6.83 -9.50 -13.32
CA ASP A 51 6.52 -10.72 -12.60
C ASP A 51 5.02 -11.10 -12.67
N LEU A 52 4.20 -10.28 -13.39
CA LEU A 52 2.83 -10.58 -13.76
C LEU A 52 2.61 -10.27 -15.24
N HIS A 53 2.11 -11.23 -16.01
CA HIS A 53 1.92 -11.10 -17.46
C HIS A 53 0.45 -11.02 -17.91
N ALA A 54 -0.49 -11.37 -17.04
CA ALA A 54 -1.92 -11.31 -17.29
C ALA A 54 -2.70 -11.14 -15.99
N LEU A 55 -3.88 -10.55 -16.06
CA LEU A 55 -4.88 -10.56 -14.99
C LEU A 55 -5.85 -11.71 -15.27
N GLU A 56 -5.84 -12.73 -14.43
CA GLU A 56 -6.74 -13.87 -14.57
C GLU A 56 -8.19 -13.41 -14.42
N GLY A 57 -9.01 -13.63 -15.44
CA GLY A 57 -10.40 -13.19 -15.49
C GLY A 57 -10.60 -11.70 -15.77
N GLY A 58 -9.55 -10.92 -15.96
CA GLY A 58 -9.57 -9.51 -16.32
C GLY A 58 -8.71 -9.20 -17.54
N SER A 59 -8.50 -7.93 -17.84
CA SER A 59 -7.70 -7.46 -18.97
C SER A 59 -6.56 -6.55 -18.49
N LEU A 60 -5.32 -6.95 -18.77
CA LEU A 60 -4.13 -6.11 -18.59
C LEU A 60 -3.71 -5.57 -19.95
N VAL A 61 -3.73 -4.26 -20.12
CA VAL A 61 -3.40 -3.55 -21.35
C VAL A 61 -2.09 -2.80 -21.16
N ILE A 62 -0.99 -3.40 -21.61
CA ILE A 62 0.32 -2.76 -21.59
C ILE A 62 0.52 -2.04 -22.91
N TYR A 63 0.88 -0.75 -22.87
CA TYR A 63 0.99 0.07 -24.07
C TYR A 63 2.27 0.92 -24.08
N PRO A 64 2.90 1.13 -25.26
CA PRO A 64 4.17 1.86 -25.36
C PRO A 64 3.98 3.37 -25.16
N ASP A 65 2.90 3.94 -25.69
CA ASP A 65 2.54 5.36 -25.57
C ASP A 65 1.02 5.55 -25.70
N TRP A 66 0.55 6.74 -25.34
CA TRP A 66 -0.88 7.06 -25.34
C TRP A 66 -1.52 6.96 -26.73
N ALA A 67 -0.82 7.34 -27.80
CA ALA A 67 -1.36 7.32 -29.15
C ALA A 67 -1.73 5.89 -29.59
N ALA A 68 -0.92 4.91 -29.20
CA ALA A 68 -1.16 3.50 -29.49
C ALA A 68 -2.41 2.93 -28.80
N VAL A 69 -2.80 3.49 -27.66
CA VAL A 69 -3.88 2.93 -26.82
C VAL A 69 -5.14 3.80 -26.79
N ALA A 70 -5.08 5.07 -27.20
CA ALA A 70 -6.16 6.05 -27.04
C ALA A 70 -7.51 5.56 -27.58
N ALA A 71 -7.55 4.96 -28.77
CA ALA A 71 -8.79 4.46 -29.37
C ALA A 71 -9.41 3.30 -28.57
N ARG A 72 -8.60 2.41 -28.00
CA ARG A 72 -9.04 1.32 -27.13
C ARG A 72 -9.51 1.88 -25.78
N ALA A 73 -8.71 2.75 -25.16
CA ALA A 73 -9.05 3.40 -23.90
C ALA A 73 -10.39 4.14 -24.02
N GLY A 74 -10.61 4.88 -25.12
CA GLY A 74 -11.88 5.57 -25.39
C GLY A 74 -13.09 4.64 -25.44
N ARG A 75 -12.98 3.49 -26.10
CA ARG A 75 -14.06 2.49 -26.13
C ARG A 75 -14.31 1.90 -24.74
N ASP A 76 -13.25 1.49 -24.06
CA ASP A 76 -13.38 0.87 -22.74
C ASP A 76 -13.99 1.84 -21.71
N VAL A 77 -13.60 3.13 -21.73
CA VAL A 77 -14.19 4.16 -20.87
C VAL A 77 -15.65 4.43 -21.22
N ALA A 78 -16.00 4.49 -22.51
CA ALA A 78 -17.37 4.72 -22.94
C ALA A 78 -18.35 3.60 -22.50
N GLU A 79 -17.85 2.40 -22.31
CA GLU A 79 -18.61 1.24 -21.82
C GLU A 79 -18.51 1.05 -20.32
N ALA A 80 -17.58 1.74 -19.64
CA ALA A 80 -17.33 1.55 -18.22
C ALA A 80 -18.49 2.00 -17.35
N ASP A 81 -18.66 1.33 -16.22
CA ASP A 81 -19.49 1.78 -15.11
C ASP A 81 -18.68 2.67 -14.16
N VAL A 82 -17.37 2.41 -14.02
CA VAL A 82 -16.42 3.17 -13.20
C VAL A 82 -15.13 3.34 -13.98
N ALA A 83 -14.60 4.56 -14.05
CA ALA A 83 -13.31 4.84 -14.66
C ALA A 83 -12.40 5.54 -13.63
N ILE A 84 -11.23 4.96 -13.41
CA ILE A 84 -10.30 5.35 -12.34
C ILE A 84 -8.99 5.86 -12.94
N VAL A 85 -8.55 7.04 -12.54
CA VAL A 85 -7.17 7.51 -12.72
C VAL A 85 -6.47 7.44 -11.36
N THR A 86 -5.20 7.01 -11.34
CA THR A 86 -4.47 6.89 -10.08
C THR A 86 -3.32 7.88 -9.98
N SER A 87 -2.89 8.16 -8.76
CA SER A 87 -1.59 8.77 -8.55
C SER A 87 -0.49 7.95 -9.24
N TYR A 88 0.55 8.63 -9.72
CA TYR A 88 1.67 8.07 -10.48
C TYR A 88 1.33 7.47 -11.86
N CYS A 89 0.11 7.57 -12.35
CA CYS A 89 -0.18 7.20 -13.74
C CYS A 89 0.69 8.04 -14.69
N PRO A 90 1.52 7.44 -15.54
CA PRO A 90 2.43 8.20 -16.42
C PRO A 90 1.72 9.13 -17.41
N ASP A 91 0.55 8.71 -17.92
CA ASP A 91 -0.27 9.47 -18.84
C ASP A 91 -1.50 10.09 -18.16
N ALA A 92 -1.39 10.44 -16.86
CA ALA A 92 -2.51 10.89 -16.03
C ALA A 92 -3.33 12.02 -16.68
N GLY A 93 -2.68 13.06 -17.24
CA GLY A 93 -3.41 14.16 -17.89
C GLY A 93 -4.18 13.79 -19.14
N MET A 94 -3.78 12.72 -19.85
CA MET A 94 -4.53 12.19 -20.99
C MET A 94 -5.68 11.31 -20.52
N ALA A 95 -5.42 10.45 -19.53
CA ALA A 95 -6.42 9.60 -18.91
C ALA A 95 -7.49 10.43 -18.20
N GLU A 96 -7.09 11.48 -17.47
CA GLU A 96 -8.01 12.42 -16.81
C GLU A 96 -8.99 13.05 -17.79
N ARG A 97 -8.48 13.65 -18.89
CA ARG A 97 -9.36 14.23 -19.93
C ARG A 97 -10.35 13.20 -20.46
N LEU A 98 -9.87 12.00 -20.80
CA LEU A 98 -10.72 10.94 -21.31
C LEU A 98 -11.81 10.53 -20.30
N VAL A 99 -11.47 10.43 -19.04
CA VAL A 99 -12.40 10.04 -17.97
C VAL A 99 -13.37 11.17 -17.64
N LEU A 100 -12.91 12.42 -17.58
CA LEU A 100 -13.77 13.57 -17.26
C LEU A 100 -14.73 13.94 -18.42
N ASP A 101 -14.33 13.70 -19.66
CA ASP A 101 -15.19 13.89 -20.83
C ASP A 101 -16.21 12.75 -21.00
N GLY A 102 -16.01 11.62 -20.31
CA GLY A 102 -16.92 10.48 -20.35
C GLY A 102 -18.27 10.78 -19.70
N ALA A 103 -19.36 10.56 -20.44
CA ALA A 103 -20.72 10.84 -19.94
C ALA A 103 -21.30 9.70 -19.09
N ARG A 104 -20.79 8.48 -19.22
CA ARG A 104 -21.35 7.28 -18.60
C ARG A 104 -20.69 6.87 -17.29
N PRO A 105 -19.34 6.78 -17.20
CA PRO A 105 -18.71 6.19 -16.02
C PRO A 105 -18.80 7.13 -14.81
N LEU A 106 -18.89 6.53 -13.61
CA LEU A 106 -18.51 7.24 -12.40
C LEU A 106 -17.00 7.56 -12.48
N ARG A 107 -16.67 8.83 -12.39
CA ARG A 107 -15.30 9.34 -12.53
C ARG A 107 -14.60 9.30 -11.20
N VAL A 108 -13.57 8.48 -11.08
CA VAL A 108 -12.88 8.24 -9.81
C VAL A 108 -11.41 8.59 -9.93
N PHE A 109 -10.87 9.27 -8.94
CA PHE A 109 -9.44 9.35 -8.72
C PHE A 109 -9.08 8.49 -7.51
N TYR A 110 -7.98 7.74 -7.58
CA TYR A 110 -7.46 7.02 -6.42
C TYR A 110 -6.04 7.48 -6.12
N ASP A 111 -5.88 8.19 -5.00
CA ASP A 111 -4.58 8.64 -4.50
C ASP A 111 -3.98 7.59 -3.55
N LEU A 112 -2.92 6.96 -4.01
CA LEU A 112 -2.21 5.91 -3.28
C LEU A 112 -1.20 6.45 -2.25
N ASP A 113 -0.82 7.73 -2.35
CA ASP A 113 0.16 8.37 -1.47
C ASP A 113 -0.28 9.81 -1.10
N THR A 114 -1.47 9.97 -0.58
CA THR A 114 -2.09 11.27 -0.29
C THR A 114 -1.20 12.23 0.53
N PRO A 115 -0.46 11.78 1.57
CA PRO A 115 0.46 12.68 2.28
C PRO A 115 1.55 13.26 1.37
N VAL A 116 2.06 12.47 0.42
CA VAL A 116 3.07 12.92 -0.56
C VAL A 116 2.45 13.91 -1.55
N THR A 117 1.26 13.61 -2.06
CA THR A 117 0.49 14.50 -2.95
C THR A 117 0.26 15.85 -2.30
N LEU A 118 -0.23 15.88 -1.05
CA LEU A 118 -0.52 17.10 -0.31
C LEU A 118 0.74 17.89 0.06
N ALA A 119 1.83 17.22 0.42
CA ALA A 119 3.11 17.86 0.71
C ALA A 119 3.70 18.56 -0.53
N ALA A 120 3.61 17.93 -1.70
CA ALA A 120 4.08 18.49 -2.96
C ALA A 120 3.33 19.80 -3.34
N LEU A 121 2.06 19.93 -2.96
CA LEU A 121 1.27 21.14 -3.20
C LEU A 121 1.61 22.29 -2.24
N GLY A 122 2.20 21.99 -1.08
CA GLY A 122 2.59 22.98 -0.07
C GLY A 122 3.99 23.56 -0.27
N SER A 123 4.78 23.01 -1.18
CA SER A 123 6.14 23.45 -1.48
C SER A 123 6.16 24.23 -2.80
N ALA A 124 7.23 25.02 -3.04
CA ALA A 124 7.51 25.61 -4.36
C ALA A 124 7.89 24.54 -5.40
N ALA A 125 7.77 23.26 -5.06
CA ALA A 125 7.99 22.13 -5.94
C ALA A 125 6.91 22.05 -7.02
N VAL A 126 7.25 21.40 -8.10
CA VAL A 126 6.33 21.16 -9.23
C VAL A 126 5.15 20.31 -8.76
N ARG A 127 3.94 20.77 -9.06
CA ARG A 127 2.69 20.00 -8.83
C ARG A 127 2.84 18.59 -9.42
N PRO A 128 2.40 17.53 -8.73
CA PRO A 128 2.45 16.19 -9.28
C PRO A 128 1.73 16.10 -10.63
N ALA A 129 2.32 15.44 -11.62
CA ALA A 129 1.79 15.37 -12.98
C ALA A 129 0.39 14.73 -13.08
N TYR A 130 0.01 13.96 -12.06
CA TYR A 130 -1.31 13.35 -11.97
C TYR A 130 -2.38 14.23 -11.27
N VAL A 131 -2.03 15.45 -10.87
CA VAL A 131 -2.97 16.43 -10.32
C VAL A 131 -3.14 17.56 -11.33
N GLY A 132 -4.27 17.57 -12.02
CA GLY A 132 -4.61 18.59 -13.01
C GLY A 132 -4.75 20.00 -12.41
N PRO A 133 -4.88 21.04 -13.24
CA PRO A 133 -4.97 22.43 -12.80
C PRO A 133 -6.16 22.66 -11.84
N ASP A 134 -7.27 21.96 -12.08
CA ASP A 134 -8.50 22.09 -11.29
C ASP A 134 -8.55 21.12 -10.07
N GLY A 135 -7.42 20.52 -9.73
CA GLY A 135 -7.33 19.54 -8.66
C GLY A 135 -8.18 18.30 -8.95
N PHE A 136 -9.06 17.95 -8.01
CA PHE A 136 -9.95 16.80 -8.13
C PHE A 136 -11.43 17.17 -8.28
N ALA A 137 -11.73 18.44 -8.52
CA ALA A 137 -13.11 18.96 -8.63
C ALA A 137 -13.94 18.28 -9.75
N GLY A 138 -13.29 17.76 -10.79
CA GLY A 138 -13.93 17.07 -11.90
C GLY A 138 -14.37 15.63 -11.60
N TYR A 139 -13.82 15.01 -10.55
CA TYR A 139 -14.13 13.64 -10.19
C TYR A 139 -15.40 13.55 -9.33
N ASP A 140 -16.15 12.47 -9.50
CA ASP A 140 -17.36 12.20 -8.70
C ASP A 140 -17.01 11.60 -7.34
N LEU A 141 -15.87 10.89 -7.26
CA LEU A 141 -15.33 10.26 -6.06
C LEU A 141 -13.80 10.32 -6.07
N VAL A 142 -13.21 10.69 -4.95
CA VAL A 142 -11.78 10.57 -4.71
C VAL A 142 -11.55 9.53 -3.62
N LEU A 143 -10.89 8.44 -3.98
CA LEU A 143 -10.43 7.44 -3.05
C LEU A 143 -9.03 7.80 -2.57
N SER A 144 -8.76 7.57 -1.30
CA SER A 144 -7.45 7.80 -0.69
C SER A 144 -6.97 6.59 0.09
N TYR A 145 -5.70 6.22 -0.10
CA TYR A 145 -5.05 5.20 0.73
C TYR A 145 -4.93 5.64 2.19
N THR A 146 -4.99 6.94 2.44
CA THR A 146 -4.86 7.57 3.76
C THR A 146 -6.21 8.14 4.19
N GLY A 147 -6.64 7.84 5.39
CA GLY A 147 -7.88 8.34 5.97
C GLY A 147 -7.66 9.58 6.87
N GLY A 148 -8.60 9.78 7.81
CA GLY A 148 -8.50 10.87 8.78
C GLY A 148 -8.36 12.25 8.15
N PRO A 149 -7.51 13.13 8.68
CA PRO A 149 -7.36 14.52 8.21
C PRO A 149 -6.95 14.67 6.74
N ALA A 150 -6.41 13.60 6.12
CA ALA A 150 -6.06 13.62 4.70
C ALA A 150 -7.30 13.80 3.81
N LEU A 151 -8.43 13.21 4.21
CA LEU A 151 -9.68 13.33 3.46
C LEU A 151 -10.18 14.77 3.42
N ASP A 152 -10.20 15.45 4.55
CA ASP A 152 -10.59 16.86 4.64
C ASP A 152 -9.68 17.75 3.78
N GLN A 153 -8.38 17.43 3.69
CA GLN A 153 -7.45 18.16 2.86
C GLN A 153 -7.68 17.93 1.36
N LEU A 154 -8.10 16.74 0.95
CA LEU A 154 -8.49 16.46 -0.43
C LEU A 154 -9.71 17.32 -0.84
N GLU A 155 -10.66 17.49 0.04
CA GLU A 155 -11.82 18.37 -0.21
C GLU A 155 -11.42 19.85 -0.24
N THR A 156 -10.75 20.33 0.79
CA THR A 156 -10.48 21.77 0.96
C THR A 156 -9.37 22.31 0.07
N ARG A 157 -8.35 21.52 -0.26
CA ARG A 157 -7.18 21.97 -1.05
C ARG A 157 -7.23 21.54 -2.50
N LEU A 158 -7.91 20.44 -2.82
CA LEU A 158 -7.99 19.87 -4.17
C LEU A 158 -9.41 19.86 -4.75
N GLY A 159 -10.41 20.31 -3.98
CA GLY A 159 -11.77 20.46 -4.46
C GLY A 159 -12.52 19.14 -4.69
N ALA A 160 -12.05 18.03 -4.06
CA ALA A 160 -12.76 16.77 -4.14
C ALA A 160 -14.18 16.92 -3.58
N ARG A 161 -15.19 16.45 -4.31
CA ARG A 161 -16.61 16.61 -3.93
C ARG A 161 -17.08 15.52 -2.97
N ARG A 162 -16.54 14.33 -3.12
CA ARG A 162 -16.74 13.17 -2.25
C ARG A 162 -15.42 12.47 -2.07
N VAL A 163 -15.11 12.12 -0.84
CA VAL A 163 -13.89 11.40 -0.49
C VAL A 163 -14.24 10.15 0.30
N ALA A 164 -13.47 9.09 0.09
CA ALA A 164 -13.57 7.88 0.91
C ALA A 164 -12.18 7.25 1.08
N PRO A 165 -11.89 6.66 2.25
CA PRO A 165 -10.66 5.91 2.40
C PRO A 165 -10.78 4.56 1.68
N LEU A 166 -9.69 4.14 1.02
CA LEU A 166 -9.53 2.79 0.50
C LEU A 166 -8.13 2.30 0.91
N TYR A 167 -8.06 1.75 2.11
CA TYR A 167 -6.81 1.41 2.77
C TYR A 167 -6.08 0.22 2.15
N GLY A 168 -4.84 0.01 2.61
CA GLY A 168 -4.10 -1.20 2.38
C GLY A 168 -4.84 -2.46 2.86
N HIS A 169 -4.42 -3.58 2.33
CA HIS A 169 -5.02 -4.89 2.59
C HIS A 169 -4.04 -6.01 2.23
N VAL A 170 -4.47 -7.25 2.45
CA VAL A 170 -3.70 -8.43 2.08
C VAL A 170 -4.54 -9.41 1.26
N ASP A 171 -3.91 -10.10 0.31
CA ASP A 171 -4.45 -11.31 -0.30
C ASP A 171 -4.03 -12.53 0.55
N PRO A 172 -4.95 -13.16 1.31
CA PRO A 172 -4.62 -14.28 2.18
C PRO A 172 -4.27 -15.57 1.43
N ASP A 173 -4.52 -15.65 0.12
CA ASP A 173 -4.04 -16.76 -0.70
C ASP A 173 -2.54 -16.67 -0.92
N LEU A 174 -2.01 -15.44 -1.01
CA LEU A 174 -0.58 -15.17 -1.18
C LEU A 174 0.13 -15.09 0.18
N HIS A 175 -0.36 -14.26 1.10
CA HIS A 175 0.24 -14.04 2.41
C HIS A 175 -0.45 -14.89 3.47
N ARG A 176 0.20 -15.97 3.84
CA ARG A 176 -0.27 -16.96 4.82
C ARG A 176 0.91 -17.59 5.54
N PRO A 177 0.70 -18.19 6.71
CA PRO A 177 1.76 -18.95 7.37
C PRO A 177 2.31 -20.07 6.48
N VAL A 178 3.63 -20.16 6.41
CA VAL A 178 4.36 -21.22 5.71
C VAL A 178 5.43 -21.80 6.62
N PRO A 179 6.00 -22.99 6.31
CA PRO A 179 7.08 -23.54 7.09
C PRO A 179 8.27 -22.58 7.20
N ARG A 180 8.89 -22.54 8.38
CA ARG A 180 10.06 -21.70 8.64
C ARG A 180 11.21 -22.09 7.70
N ALA A 181 11.84 -21.06 7.13
CA ALA A 181 13.06 -21.19 6.35
C ALA A 181 14.25 -20.68 7.19
N GLU A 182 15.25 -21.52 7.41
CA GLU A 182 16.40 -21.18 8.25
C GLU A 182 17.17 -19.96 7.75
N SER A 183 17.17 -19.74 6.43
CA SER A 183 17.78 -18.56 5.79
C SER A 183 17.16 -17.23 6.27
N PHE A 184 15.91 -17.25 6.70
CA PHE A 184 15.20 -16.06 7.18
C PHE A 184 14.99 -16.06 8.71
N ALA A 185 15.48 -17.08 9.42
CA ALA A 185 15.34 -17.13 10.87
C ALA A 185 16.05 -15.95 11.53
N ALA A 186 15.33 -15.14 12.30
CA ALA A 186 15.86 -13.98 13.02
C ALA A 186 15.00 -13.64 14.25
N ASP A 187 15.59 -12.92 15.21
CA ASP A 187 14.87 -12.41 16.38
C ASP A 187 14.03 -11.20 16.01
N LEU A 188 14.58 -10.27 15.22
CA LEU A 188 13.85 -9.13 14.66
C LEU A 188 14.15 -9.00 13.17
N SER A 189 13.12 -8.89 12.37
CA SER A 189 13.25 -8.60 10.94
C SER A 189 12.69 -7.22 10.57
N TYR A 190 13.16 -6.67 9.46
CA TYR A 190 12.63 -5.49 8.82
C TYR A 190 12.61 -5.67 7.31
N LEU A 191 11.45 -5.53 6.68
CA LEU A 191 11.32 -5.59 5.22
C LEU A 191 11.05 -4.20 4.67
N GLY A 192 11.96 -3.64 3.88
CA GLY A 192 11.77 -2.32 3.28
C GLY A 192 12.90 -1.88 2.38
N THR A 193 12.55 -1.23 1.27
CA THR A 193 13.51 -0.44 0.51
C THR A 193 13.97 0.74 1.37
N TYR A 194 15.26 1.04 1.33
CA TYR A 194 15.82 2.19 2.05
C TYR A 194 15.08 3.49 1.68
N ALA A 195 14.85 4.31 2.66
CA ALA A 195 14.32 5.66 2.49
C ALA A 195 14.88 6.55 3.60
N ALA A 196 15.47 7.67 3.24
CA ALA A 196 16.13 8.59 4.17
C ALA A 196 15.17 9.12 5.25
N ASP A 197 13.90 9.28 4.93
CA ASP A 197 12.85 9.73 5.86
C ASP A 197 12.49 8.68 6.93
N ARG A 198 12.92 7.42 6.78
CA ARG A 198 12.79 6.35 7.78
C ARG A 198 14.06 6.09 8.57
N GLN A 199 15.20 6.65 8.16
CA GLN A 199 16.51 6.30 8.72
C GLN A 199 16.54 6.45 10.26
N ALA A 200 16.09 7.59 10.79
CA ALA A 200 16.11 7.85 12.23
C ALA A 200 15.30 6.82 13.03
N ALA A 201 14.12 6.43 12.54
CA ALA A 201 13.29 5.42 13.18
C ALA A 201 13.90 4.02 13.06
N VAL A 202 14.47 3.66 11.90
CA VAL A 202 15.19 2.39 11.72
C VAL A 202 16.42 2.32 12.62
N GLU A 203 17.17 3.42 12.78
CA GLU A 203 18.29 3.45 13.71
C GLU A 203 17.84 3.24 15.17
N SER A 204 16.80 3.93 15.59
CA SER A 204 16.29 3.84 16.97
C SER A 204 15.64 2.49 17.26
N LEU A 205 14.84 1.95 16.35
CA LEU A 205 13.98 0.78 16.61
C LEU A 205 14.57 -0.54 16.12
N PHE A 206 15.66 -0.51 15.33
CA PHE A 206 16.28 -1.71 14.79
C PHE A 206 17.80 -1.77 15.04
N VAL A 207 18.55 -0.74 14.60
CA VAL A 207 20.01 -0.76 14.69
C VAL A 207 20.50 -0.62 16.13
N ALA A 208 19.91 0.28 16.91
CA ALA A 208 20.27 0.44 18.31
C ALA A 208 19.95 -0.81 19.14
N PRO A 209 18.77 -1.46 19.04
CA PRO A 209 18.52 -2.78 19.61
C PRO A 209 19.53 -3.85 19.17
N ALA A 210 19.93 -3.87 17.88
CA ALA A 210 20.93 -4.84 17.41
C ALA A 210 22.29 -4.66 18.12
N ARG A 211 22.73 -3.41 18.30
CA ARG A 211 23.97 -3.11 19.07
C ARG A 211 23.88 -3.53 20.54
N LEU A 212 22.71 -3.39 21.13
CA LEU A 212 22.49 -3.68 22.56
C LEU A 212 22.18 -5.16 22.84
N ARG A 213 21.93 -5.95 21.79
CA ARG A 213 21.70 -7.41 21.84
C ARG A 213 22.56 -8.13 20.81
N PRO A 214 23.89 -8.11 20.95
CA PRO A 214 24.81 -8.71 19.98
C PRO A 214 24.64 -10.22 19.82
N GLU A 215 24.05 -10.90 20.80
CA GLU A 215 23.72 -12.33 20.76
C GLU A 215 22.46 -12.66 19.95
N ARG A 216 21.67 -11.64 19.59
CA ARG A 216 20.45 -11.80 18.79
C ARG A 216 20.73 -11.59 17.33
N LYS A 217 19.95 -12.24 16.48
CA LYS A 217 20.03 -12.12 15.02
C LYS A 217 18.98 -11.13 14.50
N PHE A 218 19.44 -10.13 13.75
CA PHE A 218 18.61 -9.14 13.07
C PHE A 218 18.69 -9.33 11.57
N LEU A 219 17.57 -9.17 10.86
CA LEU A 219 17.49 -9.43 9.43
C LEU A 219 16.80 -8.29 8.68
N ILE A 220 17.48 -7.67 7.75
CA ILE A 220 16.89 -6.69 6.83
C ILE A 220 16.68 -7.34 5.47
N GLY A 221 15.45 -7.28 4.94
CA GLY A 221 15.13 -7.55 3.54
C GLY A 221 14.84 -6.24 2.81
N GLY A 222 15.44 -6.03 1.62
CA GLY A 222 15.15 -4.82 0.86
C GLY A 222 16.21 -4.42 -0.15
N ALA A 223 16.16 -3.16 -0.57
CA ALA A 223 17.05 -2.62 -1.59
C ALA A 223 17.48 -1.17 -1.27
N GLN A 224 18.47 -0.66 -2.01
CA GLN A 224 18.93 0.72 -2.00
C GLN A 224 19.55 1.20 -0.68
N TYR A 225 19.99 0.29 0.20
CA TYR A 225 20.71 0.67 1.40
C TYR A 225 22.06 1.28 1.02
N PRO A 226 22.42 2.47 1.56
CA PRO A 226 23.66 3.12 1.26
C PRO A 226 24.84 2.40 1.91
N ALA A 227 26.05 2.63 1.39
CA ALA A 227 27.25 1.98 1.88
C ALA A 227 27.60 2.36 3.34
N ASP A 228 27.22 3.56 3.76
CA ASP A 228 27.41 4.10 5.12
C ASP A 228 26.25 3.77 6.08
N PHE A 229 25.32 2.91 5.68
CA PHE A 229 24.28 2.44 6.61
C PHE A 229 24.94 1.81 7.85
N PRO A 230 24.46 2.10 9.08
CA PRO A 230 25.13 1.74 10.32
C PRO A 230 25.00 0.24 10.68
N TRP A 231 25.52 -0.62 9.82
CA TRP A 231 25.54 -2.08 10.00
C TRP A 231 26.23 -2.50 11.29
N THR A 232 25.76 -3.58 11.88
CA THR A 232 26.41 -4.31 12.99
C THR A 232 26.64 -5.76 12.58
N GLU A 233 27.52 -6.46 13.26
CA GLU A 233 27.90 -7.86 12.92
C GLU A 233 26.72 -8.83 12.93
N ASN A 234 25.70 -8.56 13.74
CA ASN A 234 24.50 -9.37 13.90
C ASN A 234 23.31 -8.89 13.04
N ILE A 235 23.50 -7.89 12.16
CA ILE A 235 22.52 -7.49 11.14
C ILE A 235 22.86 -8.16 9.81
N PHE A 236 22.00 -9.07 9.37
CA PHE A 236 22.09 -9.76 8.10
C PHE A 236 21.22 -9.07 7.06
N PHE A 237 21.62 -9.13 5.80
CA PHE A 237 20.93 -8.43 4.71
C PHE A 237 20.57 -9.38 3.55
N VAL A 238 19.29 -9.38 3.17
CA VAL A 238 18.79 -10.04 1.97
C VAL A 238 18.46 -8.95 0.95
N ARG A 239 19.30 -8.87 -0.09
CA ARG A 239 19.12 -7.91 -1.15
C ARG A 239 17.92 -8.29 -2.02
N HIS A 240 16.95 -7.40 -2.10
CA HIS A 240 15.72 -7.54 -2.89
C HIS A 240 14.99 -8.87 -2.64
N LEU A 241 14.09 -8.85 -1.68
CA LEU A 241 13.20 -9.97 -1.42
C LEU A 241 11.98 -9.88 -2.35
N PRO A 242 11.78 -10.84 -3.27
CA PRO A 242 10.63 -10.82 -4.16
C PRO A 242 9.33 -11.19 -3.41
N PRO A 243 8.15 -10.69 -3.83
CA PRO A 243 6.88 -10.94 -3.15
C PRO A 243 6.55 -12.41 -2.85
N PRO A 244 6.87 -13.39 -3.71
CA PRO A 244 6.65 -14.80 -3.39
C PRO A 244 7.39 -15.31 -2.14
N ASP A 245 8.51 -14.66 -1.76
CA ASP A 245 9.31 -15.03 -0.59
C ASP A 245 8.87 -14.30 0.69
N HIS A 246 7.99 -13.29 0.61
CA HIS A 246 7.46 -12.55 1.76
C HIS A 246 6.84 -13.47 2.82
N PRO A 247 6.00 -14.49 2.47
CA PRO A 247 5.45 -15.41 3.45
C PRO A 247 6.52 -16.16 4.24
N ALA A 248 7.57 -16.66 3.56
CA ALA A 248 8.67 -17.38 4.22
C ALA A 248 9.49 -16.43 5.12
N PHE A 249 9.74 -15.21 4.67
CA PHE A 249 10.42 -14.18 5.47
C PHE A 249 9.66 -13.87 6.76
N PHE A 250 8.38 -13.53 6.68
CA PHE A 250 7.57 -13.19 7.84
C PHE A 250 7.32 -14.37 8.77
N SER A 251 7.05 -15.57 8.22
CA SER A 251 6.79 -16.76 9.04
C SER A 251 8.04 -17.31 9.74
N SER A 252 9.25 -16.86 9.36
CA SER A 252 10.50 -17.39 9.92
C SER A 252 11.07 -16.54 11.04
N CYS A 253 10.65 -15.29 11.18
CA CYS A 253 11.13 -14.37 12.20
C CYS A 253 10.27 -14.46 13.46
N ARG A 254 10.88 -14.20 14.64
CA ARG A 254 10.14 -14.12 15.91
C ARG A 254 9.29 -12.86 15.99
N LEU A 255 9.85 -11.75 15.51
CA LEU A 255 9.24 -10.43 15.50
C LEU A 255 9.60 -9.71 14.20
N THR A 256 8.70 -8.95 13.62
CA THR A 256 8.98 -8.10 12.46
C THR A 256 8.66 -6.64 12.76
N LEU A 257 9.57 -5.75 12.36
CA LEU A 257 9.41 -4.30 12.51
C LEU A 257 8.72 -3.72 11.28
N ASN A 258 7.73 -2.87 11.50
CA ASN A 258 7.23 -1.92 10.53
C ASN A 258 7.67 -0.51 10.92
N VAL A 259 8.21 0.25 9.98
CA VAL A 259 8.49 1.68 10.13
C VAL A 259 7.72 2.44 9.05
N THR A 260 6.86 3.31 9.49
CA THR A 260 6.03 4.16 8.61
C THR A 260 6.88 5.31 8.06
N ARG A 261 6.67 5.71 6.82
CA ARG A 261 7.32 6.90 6.26
C ARG A 261 6.88 8.14 7.04
N ARG A 262 7.82 9.06 7.29
CA ARG A 262 7.57 10.21 8.17
C ARG A 262 6.32 11.01 7.79
N ALA A 263 6.15 11.37 6.52
CA ALA A 263 4.98 12.12 6.08
C ALA A 263 3.65 11.37 6.32
N MET A 264 3.67 10.04 6.25
CA MET A 264 2.51 9.18 6.51
C MET A 264 2.24 9.05 8.01
N ALA A 265 3.29 8.92 8.83
CA ALA A 265 3.17 8.87 10.29
C ALA A 265 2.66 10.20 10.85
N GLU A 266 3.15 11.33 10.34
CA GLU A 266 2.70 12.69 10.72
C GLU A 266 1.24 12.96 10.32
N MET A 267 0.79 12.44 9.17
CA MET A 267 -0.62 12.55 8.73
C MET A 267 -1.54 11.63 9.54
N GLY A 268 -1.03 10.46 9.95
CA GLY A 268 -1.83 9.41 10.56
C GLY A 268 -2.73 8.67 9.57
N TRP A 269 -3.50 7.70 10.07
CA TRP A 269 -4.48 6.94 9.30
C TRP A 269 -3.97 6.36 7.97
N CYS A 270 -2.67 6.02 7.92
CA CYS A 270 -2.00 5.52 6.72
C CYS A 270 -1.24 4.20 7.01
N PRO A 271 -1.96 3.09 7.16
CA PRO A 271 -1.36 1.81 7.48
C PRO A 271 -0.49 1.31 6.33
N SER A 272 0.75 0.92 6.63
CA SER A 272 1.59 0.24 5.64
C SER A 272 0.98 -1.11 5.24
N GLY A 273 1.00 -1.45 3.95
CA GLY A 273 0.58 -2.78 3.46
C GLY A 273 1.30 -3.94 4.15
N ARG A 274 2.56 -3.73 4.58
CA ARG A 274 3.34 -4.74 5.32
C ARG A 274 2.73 -5.13 6.66
N LEU A 275 2.01 -4.24 7.34
CA LEU A 275 1.31 -4.60 8.58
C LEU A 275 0.32 -5.74 8.32
N PHE A 276 -0.45 -5.63 7.24
CA PHE A 276 -1.43 -6.63 6.87
C PHE A 276 -0.78 -7.91 6.33
N GLU A 277 0.27 -7.77 5.50
CA GLU A 277 1.03 -8.90 4.94
C GLU A 277 1.71 -9.73 6.04
N ALA A 278 2.42 -9.06 6.96
CA ALA A 278 3.11 -9.72 8.07
C ALA A 278 2.13 -10.41 9.04
N ALA A 279 1.05 -9.71 9.43
CA ALA A 279 0.03 -10.28 10.29
C ALA A 279 -0.64 -11.51 9.66
N ALA A 280 -1.00 -11.44 8.36
CA ALA A 280 -1.58 -12.57 7.64
C ALA A 280 -0.65 -13.79 7.60
N CYS A 281 0.67 -13.57 7.55
CA CYS A 281 1.69 -14.62 7.63
C CYS A 281 1.92 -15.15 9.07
N GLY A 282 1.23 -14.60 10.09
CA GLY A 282 1.35 -15.03 11.47
C GLY A 282 2.61 -14.51 12.17
N ALA A 283 3.18 -13.39 11.71
CA ALA A 283 4.28 -12.73 12.40
C ALA A 283 3.76 -11.86 13.55
N ALA A 284 4.45 -11.86 14.69
CA ALA A 284 4.31 -10.80 15.68
C ALA A 284 4.89 -9.51 15.10
N ILE A 285 4.19 -8.38 15.30
CA ILE A 285 4.57 -7.11 14.69
C ILE A 285 4.94 -6.11 15.77
N LEU A 286 6.08 -5.44 15.58
CA LEU A 286 6.45 -4.20 16.22
C LEU A 286 6.30 -3.05 15.23
N THR A 287 5.61 -1.98 15.58
CA THR A 287 5.45 -0.81 14.70
C THR A 287 5.77 0.49 15.44
N ASP A 288 6.16 1.51 14.70
CA ASP A 288 6.18 2.88 15.19
C ASP A 288 4.76 3.38 15.52
N ALA A 289 4.67 4.43 16.33
CA ALA A 289 3.39 5.03 16.73
C ALA A 289 2.95 6.09 15.71
N TRP A 290 1.66 6.04 15.34
CA TRP A 290 1.01 7.05 14.51
C TRP A 290 -0.49 7.10 14.80
N ASP A 291 -1.13 8.23 14.52
CA ASP A 291 -2.55 8.46 14.82
C ASP A 291 -3.46 7.58 13.93
N GLY A 292 -4.44 6.92 14.56
CA GLY A 292 -5.37 6.02 13.88
C GLY A 292 -4.88 4.58 13.74
N LEU A 293 -3.72 4.20 14.29
CA LEU A 293 -3.27 2.81 14.32
C LEU A 293 -4.29 1.89 14.99
N ASP A 294 -4.93 2.37 16.05
CA ASP A 294 -5.94 1.65 16.83
C ASP A 294 -7.22 1.31 16.04
N GLY A 295 -7.46 2.01 14.93
CA GLY A 295 -8.52 1.66 13.97
C GLY A 295 -8.22 0.39 13.16
N PHE A 296 -6.95 -0.05 13.10
CA PHE A 296 -6.51 -1.21 12.33
C PHE A 296 -6.09 -2.38 13.21
N PHE A 297 -5.42 -2.11 14.31
CA PHE A 297 -4.93 -3.08 15.27
C PHE A 297 -5.03 -2.56 16.68
N ALA A 298 -5.38 -3.39 17.64
CA ALA A 298 -5.36 -3.05 19.05
C ALA A 298 -3.93 -3.08 19.61
N PRO A 299 -3.33 -1.92 19.97
CA PRO A 299 -1.99 -1.86 20.52
C PRO A 299 -1.83 -2.70 21.80
N GLY A 300 -0.71 -3.42 21.92
CA GLY A 300 -0.39 -4.30 23.03
C GLY A 300 -1.07 -5.67 22.99
N SER A 301 -2.09 -5.85 22.15
CA SER A 301 -2.77 -7.14 22.01
C SER A 301 -2.69 -7.76 20.61
N GLU A 302 -2.72 -6.95 19.56
CA GLU A 302 -2.66 -7.39 18.15
C GLU A 302 -1.37 -6.94 17.47
N VAL A 303 -0.77 -5.83 17.94
CA VAL A 303 0.56 -5.34 17.56
C VAL A 303 1.27 -4.75 18.78
N LEU A 304 2.60 -4.74 18.75
CA LEU A 304 3.44 -3.99 19.69
C LEU A 304 3.76 -2.61 19.10
N VAL A 305 3.84 -1.60 19.94
CA VAL A 305 4.17 -0.23 19.52
C VAL A 305 5.44 0.23 20.22
N ALA A 306 6.41 0.73 19.46
CA ALA A 306 7.63 1.31 19.95
C ALA A 306 7.72 2.80 19.63
N ARG A 307 8.07 3.60 20.64
CA ARG A 307 8.40 5.03 20.53
C ARG A 307 9.86 5.32 20.80
N SER A 308 10.58 4.32 21.32
CA SER A 308 11.97 4.43 21.74
C SER A 308 12.73 3.12 21.53
N THR A 309 14.06 3.19 21.67
CA THR A 309 14.93 2.01 21.67
C THR A 309 14.59 1.04 22.82
N GLU A 310 14.21 1.57 23.97
CA GLU A 310 13.82 0.80 25.15
C GLU A 310 12.55 -0.01 24.88
N ASP A 311 11.55 0.58 24.21
CA ASP A 311 10.33 -0.14 23.80
C ASP A 311 10.67 -1.27 22.83
N ALA A 312 11.56 -1.00 21.85
CA ALA A 312 11.98 -2.01 20.89
C ALA A 312 12.76 -3.16 21.55
N LEU A 313 13.64 -2.85 22.53
CA LEU A 313 14.33 -3.86 23.34
C LEU A 313 13.36 -4.71 24.15
N ALA A 314 12.39 -4.07 24.82
CA ALA A 314 11.38 -4.78 25.57
C ALA A 314 10.58 -5.76 24.67
N ALA A 315 10.28 -5.36 23.43
CA ALA A 315 9.60 -6.22 22.46
C ALA A 315 10.48 -7.39 22.00
N VAL A 316 11.77 -7.15 21.71
CA VAL A 316 12.73 -8.20 21.31
C VAL A 316 12.95 -9.23 22.43
N ASP A 317 12.90 -8.79 23.69
CA ASP A 317 13.10 -9.64 24.86
C ASP A 317 11.84 -10.41 25.29
N LEU A 318 10.67 -10.19 24.67
CA LEU A 318 9.46 -10.95 24.97
C LEU A 318 9.63 -12.45 24.71
N GLY A 319 8.99 -13.25 25.56
CA GLY A 319 8.96 -14.70 25.40
C GLY A 319 8.08 -15.17 24.24
N GLU A 320 8.41 -16.34 23.70
CA GLU A 320 7.66 -16.98 22.59
C GLU A 320 6.14 -17.09 22.83
N PRO A 321 5.65 -17.43 24.02
CA PRO A 321 4.20 -17.54 24.25
C PRO A 321 3.46 -16.22 24.03
N GLU A 322 4.07 -15.10 24.47
CA GLU A 322 3.46 -13.77 24.33
C GLU A 322 3.52 -13.28 22.88
N LEU A 323 4.66 -13.44 22.19
CA LEU A 323 4.77 -13.12 20.76
C LEU A 323 3.75 -13.91 19.93
N ARG A 324 3.58 -15.21 20.24
CA ARG A 324 2.59 -16.05 19.55
C ARG A 324 1.17 -15.56 19.79
N ARG A 325 0.82 -15.21 21.02
CA ARG A 325 -0.51 -14.67 21.37
C ARG A 325 -0.82 -13.41 20.56
N ILE A 326 0.15 -12.46 20.46
CA ILE A 326 0.02 -11.22 19.71
C ILE A 326 -0.11 -11.52 18.20
N ALA A 327 0.72 -12.41 17.66
CA ALA A 327 0.68 -12.81 16.27
C ALA A 327 -0.65 -13.44 15.86
N GLU A 328 -1.18 -14.35 16.70
CA GLU A 328 -2.48 -14.99 16.48
C GLU A 328 -3.62 -13.97 16.49
N ALA A 329 -3.61 -13.02 17.44
CA ALA A 329 -4.61 -11.95 17.53
C ALA A 329 -4.54 -11.00 16.33
N GLY A 330 -3.34 -10.52 15.96
CA GLY A 330 -3.13 -9.65 14.79
C GLY A 330 -3.53 -10.34 13.50
N ARG A 331 -3.23 -11.62 13.33
CA ARG A 331 -3.68 -12.41 12.18
C ARG A 331 -5.20 -12.54 12.13
N ALA A 332 -5.85 -12.84 13.24
CA ALA A 332 -7.31 -12.93 13.32
C ALA A 332 -7.97 -11.60 12.90
N ARG A 333 -7.44 -10.47 13.40
CA ARG A 333 -7.89 -9.12 13.03
C ARG A 333 -7.81 -8.88 11.53
N VAL A 334 -6.65 -9.14 10.92
CA VAL A 334 -6.43 -8.89 9.49
C VAL A 334 -7.33 -9.75 8.61
N LEU A 335 -7.49 -11.02 8.95
CA LEU A 335 -8.37 -11.92 8.19
C LEU A 335 -9.86 -11.54 8.33
N ALA A 336 -10.25 -10.97 9.45
CA ALA A 336 -11.63 -10.54 9.69
C ALA A 336 -11.98 -9.21 9.00
N GLU A 337 -11.01 -8.30 8.77
CA GLU A 337 -11.34 -6.91 8.41
C GLU A 337 -10.48 -6.29 7.29
N HIS A 338 -9.31 -6.87 6.98
CA HIS A 338 -8.32 -6.20 6.12
C HIS A 338 -7.83 -7.05 4.94
N THR A 339 -8.66 -7.96 4.44
CA THR A 339 -8.33 -8.73 3.23
C THR A 339 -8.71 -7.95 1.96
N SER A 340 -8.18 -8.38 0.82
CA SER A 340 -8.55 -7.86 -0.50
C SER A 340 -10.06 -7.93 -0.76
N GLU A 341 -10.73 -8.94 -0.23
CA GLU A 341 -12.18 -9.10 -0.32
C GLU A 341 -12.94 -8.01 0.45
N HIS A 342 -12.45 -7.62 1.64
CA HIS A 342 -13.02 -6.50 2.37
C HIS A 342 -12.83 -5.18 1.61
N ARG A 343 -11.64 -4.94 1.04
CA ARG A 343 -11.39 -3.73 0.25
C ARG A 343 -12.21 -3.66 -1.03
N ALA A 344 -12.50 -4.81 -1.66
CA ALA A 344 -13.42 -4.84 -2.79
C ALA A 344 -14.84 -4.42 -2.39
N ARG A 345 -15.31 -4.85 -1.21
CA ARG A 345 -16.61 -4.41 -0.66
C ARG A 345 -16.60 -2.92 -0.30
N ASP A 346 -15.52 -2.42 0.31
CA ASP A 346 -15.38 -1.00 0.62
C ASP A 346 -15.40 -0.15 -0.66
N PHE A 347 -14.74 -0.61 -1.71
CA PHE A 347 -14.77 0.03 -3.03
C PHE A 347 -16.18 0.03 -3.61
N GLU A 348 -16.89 -1.09 -3.59
CA GLU A 348 -18.27 -1.17 -4.06
C GLU A 348 -19.20 -0.23 -3.29
N ALA A 349 -19.08 -0.20 -1.96
CA ALA A 349 -19.87 0.68 -1.11
C ALA A 349 -19.59 2.16 -1.40
N ALA A 350 -18.32 2.55 -1.60
CA ALA A 350 -17.95 3.90 -1.94
C ALA A 350 -18.49 4.33 -3.33
N VAL A 351 -18.43 3.43 -4.31
CA VAL A 351 -19.01 3.64 -5.65
C VAL A 351 -20.53 3.79 -5.59
N GLU A 352 -21.21 2.94 -4.83
CA GLU A 352 -22.66 3.01 -4.65
C GLU A 352 -23.08 4.31 -3.97
N ALA A 353 -22.40 4.69 -2.89
CA ALA A 353 -22.63 5.96 -2.20
C ALA A 353 -22.40 7.19 -3.12
N ALA A 354 -21.39 7.12 -4.00
CA ALA A 354 -21.11 8.20 -4.94
C ALA A 354 -22.14 8.33 -6.06
N ARG A 355 -22.86 7.26 -6.39
CA ARG A 355 -23.94 7.24 -7.38
C ARG A 355 -25.29 7.70 -6.81
N ALA A 356 -25.45 7.58 -5.49
CA ALA A 356 -26.66 8.08 -4.87
C ALA A 356 -26.82 9.58 -5.11
N PRO A 357 -28.04 10.08 -5.43
CA PRO A 357 -28.30 11.52 -5.52
C PRO A 357 -27.82 12.17 -4.21
N ALA A 358 -27.16 13.33 -4.31
CA ALA A 358 -26.95 14.13 -3.12
C ALA A 358 -28.32 14.39 -2.53
N ASP A 359 -28.59 13.91 -1.31
CA ASP A 359 -29.81 14.26 -0.60
C ASP A 359 -29.92 15.77 -0.66
N ALA A 360 -31.00 16.27 -1.26
CA ALA A 360 -31.36 17.66 -1.23
C ALA A 360 -31.67 17.96 0.23
N GLY A 361 -30.61 18.25 0.99
CA GLY A 361 -30.69 18.65 2.37
C GLY A 361 -31.54 19.92 2.44
N GLY A 362 -32.72 19.75 3.06
CA GLY A 362 -33.61 20.83 3.40
C GLY A 362 -33.02 21.80 4.42
#